data_6c6e5fae7144a0bdb5e13a7ff12921b0
#
_entry.id   6c6e5fae7144a0bdb5e13a7ff12921b0
#
_cell.length_a   1.000
_cell.length_b   1.000
_cell.length_c   1.000
_cell.angle_alpha   90.00
_cell.angle_beta   90.00
_cell.angle_gamma   90.00
#
_symmetry.space_group_name_H-M   'P 1'
#
loop_
_entity.id
_entity.type
_entity.pdbx_description
1 polymer ?
#
loop_
_entity_poly.entity_id
_entity_poly.type
_entity_poly.pdbx_seq_one_letter_code
_entity_poly.pdbx_strand_id
1 'polypeptide(L)'
;MTRFVPAAKRFDGRLDVLFPRRLCRERGFRDVVAALGPERAAVILARVDGRLLAMKLLFIEKDRVIDKFWGMRYPAGREHNLFFVCWMEGVRFALARGAKQYQSGQTAYAQKVKLGSRLDPMWVYFRHRWPLVNRVFRRVAPLIAFDKMDPELADIRKRADKD
;
A
#
# COMPACT_ATOMS: atom_id res chain seq x y z
N MET A 1 15.82 22.28 16.08
CA MET A 1 16.35 21.21 16.96
C MET A 1 16.09 19.88 16.29
N THR A 2 17.05 19.41 15.49
CA THR A 2 16.92 18.19 14.65
C THR A 2 17.08 16.98 15.58
N ARG A 3 16.01 16.25 15.85
CA ARG A 3 16.08 14.97 16.56
C ARG A 3 16.86 13.99 15.69
N PHE A 4 18.04 13.62 16.14
CA PHE A 4 18.82 12.54 15.57
C PHE A 4 18.04 11.24 15.75
N VAL A 5 17.50 10.69 14.65
CA VAL A 5 16.95 9.34 14.65
C VAL A 5 18.16 8.41 14.61
N PRO A 6 18.33 7.49 15.59
CA PRO A 6 19.44 6.55 15.54
C PRO A 6 19.42 5.79 14.24
N ALA A 7 20.62 5.57 13.67
CA ALA A 7 20.77 4.86 12.41
C ALA A 7 19.99 3.54 12.47
N ALA A 8 18.98 3.42 11.63
CA ALA A 8 18.19 2.22 11.57
C ALA A 8 19.08 1.04 11.17
N LYS A 9 18.91 -0.09 11.84
CA LYS A 9 19.63 -1.32 11.49
C LYS A 9 19.44 -1.61 10.00
N ARG A 10 20.55 -1.91 9.33
CA ARG A 10 20.51 -2.35 7.93
C ARG A 10 19.68 -3.63 7.86
N PHE A 11 18.76 -3.69 6.90
CA PHE A 11 18.02 -4.94 6.65
C PHE A 11 19.00 -6.00 6.14
N ASP A 12 19.18 -7.05 6.90
CA ASP A 12 20.03 -8.21 6.65
C ASP A 12 19.20 -9.49 6.42
N GLY A 13 17.89 -9.34 6.38
CA GLY A 13 16.94 -10.42 6.24
C GLY A 13 16.71 -10.86 4.78
N ARG A 14 15.84 -11.85 4.63
CA ARG A 14 15.45 -12.42 3.34
C ARG A 14 14.12 -11.84 2.86
N LEU A 15 14.09 -11.44 1.59
CA LEU A 15 12.87 -11.10 0.86
C LEU A 15 12.51 -12.25 -0.07
N ASP A 16 11.29 -12.74 0.07
CA ASP A 16 10.73 -13.77 -0.79
C ASP A 16 9.52 -13.19 -1.53
N VAL A 17 9.49 -13.33 -2.85
CA VAL A 17 8.29 -13.05 -3.66
C VAL A 17 7.61 -14.38 -3.95
N LEU A 18 6.44 -14.58 -3.39
CA LEU A 18 5.70 -15.83 -3.51
C LEU A 18 4.36 -15.61 -4.19
N PHE A 19 3.95 -16.62 -4.94
CA PHE A 19 2.61 -16.70 -5.49
C PHE A 19 1.67 -17.35 -4.47
N PRO A 20 0.49 -16.80 -4.25
CA PRO A 20 -0.25 -16.88 -2.98
C PRO A 20 -0.94 -18.20 -2.61
N ARG A 21 -0.62 -19.32 -3.22
CA ARG A 21 -1.33 -20.59 -2.97
C ARG A 21 -1.27 -21.12 -1.51
N ARG A 22 -0.40 -20.58 -0.63
CA ARG A 22 -0.17 -21.13 0.72
C ARG A 22 -0.21 -20.14 1.89
N LEU A 23 -0.57 -18.86 1.69
CA LEU A 23 -0.18 -17.82 2.64
C LEU A 23 -1.26 -17.23 3.55
N CYS A 24 -2.54 -17.38 3.27
CA CYS A 24 -3.59 -16.76 4.07
C CYS A 24 -4.39 -17.77 4.88
N ARG A 25 -4.47 -17.51 6.19
CA ARG A 25 -5.25 -18.31 7.14
C ARG A 25 -6.75 -17.99 7.07
N GLU A 26 -7.10 -16.80 6.60
CA GLU A 26 -8.49 -16.37 6.41
C GLU A 26 -9.02 -16.89 5.06
N ARG A 27 -10.09 -17.69 5.10
CA ARG A 27 -10.63 -18.40 3.93
C ARG A 27 -10.96 -17.43 2.78
N GLY A 28 -11.70 -16.35 3.03
CA GLY A 28 -12.11 -15.43 1.97
C GLY A 28 -10.95 -14.74 1.25
N PHE A 29 -9.88 -14.37 1.96
CA PHE A 29 -8.71 -13.76 1.34
C PHE A 29 -7.91 -14.77 0.50
N ARG A 30 -7.79 -16.02 0.98
CA ARG A 30 -7.16 -17.11 0.20
C ARG A 30 -7.90 -17.38 -1.09
N ASP A 31 -9.23 -17.40 -1.03
CA ASP A 31 -10.08 -17.73 -2.18
C ASP A 31 -9.96 -16.66 -3.27
N VAL A 32 -9.96 -15.39 -2.90
CA VAL A 32 -9.75 -14.27 -3.84
C VAL A 32 -8.37 -14.35 -4.49
N VAL A 33 -7.32 -14.56 -3.68
CA VAL A 33 -5.95 -14.60 -4.18
C VAL A 33 -5.68 -15.87 -5.00
N ALA A 34 -6.27 -17.01 -4.63
CA ALA A 34 -6.21 -18.26 -5.39
C ALA A 34 -6.94 -18.14 -6.74
N ALA A 35 -8.08 -17.46 -6.75
CA ALA A 35 -8.86 -17.20 -7.97
C ALA A 35 -8.13 -16.27 -8.96
N LEU A 36 -7.31 -15.33 -8.46
CA LEU A 36 -6.51 -14.45 -9.32
C LEU A 36 -5.36 -15.18 -10.02
N GLY A 37 -4.81 -16.20 -9.40
CA GLY A 37 -3.66 -16.94 -9.92
C GLY A 37 -2.32 -16.16 -9.88
N PRO A 38 -1.20 -16.82 -10.25
CA PRO A 38 0.13 -16.26 -10.14
C PRO A 38 0.40 -15.11 -11.12
N GLU A 39 -0.35 -15.03 -12.20
CA GLU A 39 -0.19 -13.97 -13.21
C GLU A 39 -0.80 -12.63 -12.73
N ARG A 40 -1.75 -12.68 -11.79
CA ARG A 40 -2.51 -11.51 -11.35
C ARG A 40 -2.28 -11.11 -9.91
N ALA A 41 -1.58 -11.91 -9.12
CA ALA A 41 -1.26 -11.60 -7.73
C ALA A 41 0.12 -12.15 -7.31
N ALA A 42 0.83 -11.37 -6.49
CA ALA A 42 2.08 -11.77 -5.86
C ALA A 42 2.14 -11.29 -4.41
N VAL A 43 2.89 -11.98 -3.57
CA VAL A 43 3.10 -11.61 -2.18
C VAL A 43 4.59 -11.48 -1.91
N ILE A 44 5.00 -10.32 -1.39
CA ILE A 44 6.33 -10.09 -0.86
C ILE A 44 6.31 -10.43 0.64
N LEU A 45 7.25 -11.27 1.06
CA LEU A 45 7.45 -11.62 2.48
C LEU A 45 8.82 -11.16 2.94
N ALA A 46 8.85 -10.39 4.02
CA ALA A 46 10.10 -10.00 4.68
C ALA A 46 10.32 -10.84 5.92
N ARG A 47 11.44 -11.57 5.96
CA ARG A 47 11.88 -12.39 7.08
C ARG A 47 13.20 -11.90 7.61
N VAL A 48 13.32 -11.87 8.93
CA VAL A 48 14.59 -11.62 9.64
C VAL A 48 14.77 -12.77 10.60
N ASP A 49 15.92 -13.40 10.61
CA ASP A 49 16.24 -14.58 11.42
C ASP A 49 15.18 -15.70 11.29
N GLY A 50 14.72 -15.94 10.06
CA GLY A 50 13.68 -16.91 9.74
C GLY A 50 12.25 -16.51 10.15
N ARG A 51 12.07 -15.42 10.91
CA ARG A 51 10.76 -14.95 11.39
C ARG A 51 10.12 -14.00 10.37
N LEU A 52 8.86 -14.26 10.03
CA LEU A 52 8.08 -13.36 9.17
C LEU A 52 7.73 -12.09 9.95
N LEU A 53 8.25 -10.96 9.50
CA LEU A 53 8.02 -9.65 10.12
C LEU A 53 7.15 -8.72 9.29
N ALA A 54 7.10 -8.87 7.96
CA ALA A 54 6.21 -8.08 7.12
C ALA A 54 5.76 -8.85 5.88
N MET A 55 4.61 -8.45 5.36
CA MET A 55 4.06 -8.97 4.11
C MET A 55 3.39 -7.86 3.29
N LYS A 56 3.45 -8.00 1.98
CA LYS A 56 2.80 -7.08 1.04
C LYS A 56 2.12 -7.88 -0.06
N LEU A 57 0.84 -7.59 -0.32
CA LEU A 57 0.12 -8.17 -1.44
C LEU A 57 0.11 -7.20 -2.61
N LEU A 58 0.54 -7.68 -3.76
CA LEU A 58 0.54 -6.97 -5.02
C LEU A 58 -0.52 -7.57 -5.96
N PHE A 59 -1.30 -6.71 -6.61
CA PHE A 59 -2.10 -7.11 -7.76
C PHE A 59 -1.39 -6.69 -9.04
N ILE A 60 -1.42 -7.58 -10.04
CA ILE A 60 -0.72 -7.43 -11.30
C ILE A 60 -1.74 -7.21 -12.39
N GLU A 61 -1.65 -6.07 -13.04
CA GLU A 61 -2.42 -5.73 -14.25
C GLU A 61 -1.46 -5.64 -15.45
N LYS A 62 -2.00 -5.42 -16.63
CA LYS A 62 -1.22 -5.38 -17.87
C LYS A 62 -0.05 -4.39 -17.83
N ASP A 63 -0.31 -3.16 -17.42
CA ASP A 63 0.67 -2.07 -17.40
C ASP A 63 0.97 -1.54 -16.00
N ARG A 64 0.36 -2.13 -14.97
CA ARG A 64 0.39 -1.60 -13.60
C ARG A 64 0.51 -2.70 -12.56
N VAL A 65 1.32 -2.45 -11.53
CA VAL A 65 1.32 -3.24 -10.29
C VAL A 65 0.70 -2.42 -9.18
N ILE A 66 -0.29 -2.98 -8.48
CA ILE A 66 -1.02 -2.32 -7.40
C ILE A 66 -0.58 -2.92 -6.07
N ASP A 67 0.01 -2.10 -5.21
CA ASP A 67 0.30 -2.40 -3.81
C ASP A 67 -1.00 -2.29 -3.00
N LYS A 68 -1.63 -3.43 -2.74
CA LYS A 68 -3.01 -3.45 -2.20
C LYS A 68 -3.06 -3.56 -0.70
N PHE A 69 -2.30 -4.46 -0.10
CA PHE A 69 -2.30 -4.69 1.34
C PHE A 69 -0.88 -4.76 1.88
N TRP A 70 -0.70 -4.18 3.05
CA TRP A 70 0.52 -4.15 3.80
C TRP A 70 0.28 -4.58 5.24
N GLY A 71 1.09 -5.49 5.76
CA GLY A 71 1.10 -5.90 7.15
C GLY A 71 2.52 -5.99 7.70
N MET A 72 2.73 -5.54 8.94
CA MET A 72 4.02 -5.55 9.58
C MET A 72 3.87 -5.82 11.08
N ARG A 73 4.79 -6.60 11.67
CA ARG A 73 4.86 -6.80 13.12
C ARG A 73 5.59 -5.62 13.76
N TYR A 74 4.91 -4.94 14.69
CA TYR A 74 5.49 -3.88 15.50
C TYR A 74 6.00 -4.44 16.85
N PRO A 75 7.09 -3.91 17.43
CA PRO A 75 7.97 -2.83 16.90
C PRO A 75 9.03 -3.35 15.91
N ALA A 76 9.33 -4.66 15.89
CA ALA A 76 10.44 -5.28 15.16
C ALA A 76 10.53 -4.86 13.67
N GLY A 77 9.39 -4.77 12.99
CA GLY A 77 9.38 -4.36 11.58
C GLY A 77 9.88 -2.92 11.35
N ARG A 78 9.67 -2.03 12.33
CA ARG A 78 10.20 -0.65 12.29
C ARG A 78 11.71 -0.62 12.47
N GLU A 79 12.25 -1.43 13.37
CA GLU A 79 13.69 -1.50 13.65
C GLU A 79 14.49 -1.86 12.40
N HIS A 80 13.89 -2.68 11.51
CA HIS A 80 14.49 -3.09 10.24
C HIS A 80 14.03 -2.27 9.03
N ASN A 81 13.31 -1.14 9.22
CA ASN A 81 12.78 -0.30 8.13
C ASN A 81 11.97 -1.04 7.07
N LEU A 82 11.22 -2.07 7.46
CA LEU A 82 10.56 -2.97 6.50
C LEU A 82 9.56 -2.28 5.59
N PHE A 83 9.01 -1.13 5.99
CA PHE A 83 8.16 -0.32 5.11
C PHE A 83 8.90 0.05 3.82
N PHE A 84 10.11 0.65 3.96
CA PHE A 84 10.90 1.08 2.81
C PHE A 84 11.48 -0.10 2.04
N VAL A 85 11.96 -1.13 2.75
CA VAL A 85 12.50 -2.34 2.13
C VAL A 85 11.46 -3.02 1.23
N CYS A 86 10.26 -3.27 1.75
CA CYS A 86 9.19 -3.88 0.97
C CYS A 86 8.61 -2.95 -0.11
N TRP A 87 8.68 -1.63 0.10
CA TRP A 87 8.35 -0.65 -0.94
C TRP A 87 9.29 -0.79 -2.13
N MET A 88 10.60 -0.72 -1.88
CA MET A 88 11.62 -0.83 -2.93
C MET A 88 11.56 -2.17 -3.64
N GLU A 89 11.26 -3.27 -2.92
CA GLU A 89 11.08 -4.57 -3.54
C GLU A 89 9.84 -4.62 -4.44
N GLY A 90 8.74 -3.96 -4.02
CA GLY A 90 7.56 -3.80 -4.86
C GLY A 90 7.84 -3.05 -6.16
N VAL A 91 8.61 -1.96 -6.08
CA VAL A 91 9.07 -1.20 -7.26
C VAL A 91 9.97 -2.06 -8.15
N ARG A 92 10.94 -2.77 -7.57
CA ARG A 92 11.82 -3.69 -8.30
C ARG A 92 11.03 -4.78 -9.03
N PHE A 93 10.05 -5.37 -8.34
CA PHE A 93 9.15 -6.37 -8.93
C PHE A 93 8.36 -5.80 -10.12
N ALA A 94 7.82 -4.57 -10.00
CA ALA A 94 7.10 -3.91 -11.07
C ALA A 94 8.00 -3.64 -12.29
N LEU A 95 9.22 -3.15 -12.07
CA LEU A 95 10.21 -2.91 -13.12
C LEU A 95 10.61 -4.21 -13.84
N ALA A 96 10.87 -5.28 -13.09
CA ALA A 96 11.23 -6.59 -13.66
C ALA A 96 10.12 -7.18 -14.55
N ARG A 97 8.87 -6.77 -14.34
CA ARG A 97 7.71 -7.17 -15.16
C ARG A 97 7.41 -6.20 -16.31
N GLY A 98 8.18 -5.13 -16.46
CA GLY A 98 7.93 -4.11 -17.48
C GLY A 98 6.68 -3.26 -17.21
N ALA A 99 6.20 -3.22 -15.98
CA ALA A 99 5.05 -2.39 -15.62
C ALA A 99 5.39 -0.90 -15.75
N LYS A 100 4.48 -0.12 -16.33
CA LYS A 100 4.66 1.33 -16.50
C LYS A 100 4.34 2.10 -15.24
N GLN A 101 3.57 1.52 -14.34
CA GLN A 101 3.09 2.18 -13.11
C GLN A 101 3.18 1.23 -11.91
N TYR A 102 3.62 1.77 -10.78
CA TYR A 102 3.51 1.16 -9.46
C TYR A 102 2.55 2.00 -8.62
N GLN A 103 1.34 1.52 -8.43
CA GLN A 103 0.30 2.21 -7.67
C GLN A 103 0.28 1.71 -6.24
N SER A 104 0.53 2.57 -5.29
CA SER A 104 0.39 2.25 -3.88
C SER A 104 -0.97 2.68 -3.33
N GLY A 105 -1.43 1.96 -2.31
CA GLY A 105 -2.70 2.25 -1.64
C GLY A 105 -2.72 3.57 -0.89
N GLN A 106 -3.86 3.90 -0.29
CA GLN A 106 -4.05 5.04 0.61
C GLN A 106 -3.18 4.90 1.87
N THR A 107 -2.92 6.01 2.56
CA THR A 107 -2.09 6.15 3.77
C THR A 107 -0.59 6.37 3.53
N ALA A 108 0.09 6.92 4.53
CA ALA A 108 1.53 7.24 4.50
C ALA A 108 1.93 8.10 3.27
N TYR A 109 1.11 9.10 2.94
CA TYR A 109 1.30 9.94 1.76
C TYR A 109 2.61 10.70 1.77
N ALA A 110 2.97 11.31 2.91
CA ALA A 110 4.21 12.08 3.03
C ALA A 110 5.47 11.24 2.75
N GLN A 111 5.50 9.98 3.22
CA GLN A 111 6.61 9.07 2.95
C GLN A 111 6.68 8.69 1.46
N LYS A 112 5.54 8.47 0.83
CA LYS A 112 5.46 8.11 -0.60
C LYS A 112 5.86 9.28 -1.50
N VAL A 113 5.43 10.49 -1.18
CA VAL A 113 5.84 11.70 -1.90
C VAL A 113 7.36 11.90 -1.78
N LYS A 114 7.96 11.71 -0.59
CA LYS A 114 9.42 11.73 -0.41
C LYS A 114 10.16 10.68 -1.24
N LEU A 115 9.50 9.57 -1.55
CA LEU A 115 10.02 8.52 -2.44
C LEU A 115 9.74 8.79 -3.93
N GLY A 116 9.30 9.99 -4.29
CA GLY A 116 9.02 10.39 -5.66
C GLY A 116 7.65 9.96 -6.19
N SER A 117 6.74 9.52 -5.33
CA SER A 117 5.38 9.17 -5.77
C SER A 117 4.55 10.43 -6.02
N ARG A 118 3.77 10.41 -7.10
CA ARG A 118 2.75 11.42 -7.40
C ARG A 118 1.42 11.00 -6.76
N LEU A 119 0.68 11.96 -6.23
CA LEU A 119 -0.67 11.75 -5.75
C LEU A 119 -1.66 11.96 -6.90
N ASP A 120 -2.37 10.91 -7.26
CA ASP A 120 -3.44 10.98 -8.25
C ASP A 120 -4.81 10.87 -7.56
N PRO A 121 -5.80 11.70 -7.90
CA PRO A 121 -7.13 11.62 -7.33
C PRO A 121 -7.80 10.30 -7.71
N MET A 122 -8.43 9.66 -6.75
CA MET A 122 -9.17 8.43 -6.95
C MET A 122 -10.63 8.63 -6.53
N TRP A 123 -11.52 7.94 -7.23
CA TRP A 123 -12.94 8.00 -6.98
C TRP A 123 -13.44 6.70 -6.38
N VAL A 124 -14.24 6.81 -5.31
CA VAL A 124 -14.95 5.67 -4.75
C VAL A 124 -16.39 5.72 -5.22
N TYR A 125 -16.80 4.67 -5.92
CA TYR A 125 -18.19 4.52 -6.35
C TYR A 125 -18.98 3.80 -5.28
N PHE A 126 -20.10 4.42 -4.87
CA PHE A 126 -21.02 3.86 -3.89
C PHE A 126 -22.43 3.76 -4.46
N ARG A 127 -23.06 2.62 -4.31
CA ARG A 127 -24.48 2.41 -4.64
C ARG A 127 -25.13 1.53 -3.58
N HIS A 128 -26.18 2.04 -2.96
CA HIS A 128 -27.02 1.28 -2.05
C HIS A 128 -28.28 0.78 -2.78
N ARG A 129 -28.82 -0.37 -2.37
CA ARG A 129 -30.01 -0.97 -2.99
C ARG A 129 -31.27 -0.10 -2.85
N TRP A 130 -31.33 0.73 -1.80
CA TRP A 130 -32.48 1.61 -1.54
C TRP A 130 -32.23 2.99 -2.16
N PRO A 131 -33.14 3.48 -3.04
CA PRO A 131 -32.98 4.76 -3.74
C PRO A 131 -32.90 5.98 -2.81
N LEU A 132 -33.65 5.95 -1.70
CA LEU A 132 -33.64 7.03 -0.72
C LEU A 132 -32.25 7.20 -0.08
N VAL A 133 -31.60 6.10 0.28
CA VAL A 133 -30.25 6.12 0.83
C VAL A 133 -29.26 6.72 -0.17
N ASN A 134 -29.36 6.35 -1.46
CA ASN A 134 -28.52 6.94 -2.50
C ASN A 134 -28.73 8.45 -2.65
N ARG A 135 -29.98 8.92 -2.51
CA ARG A 135 -30.30 10.35 -2.59
C ARG A 135 -29.67 11.13 -1.42
N VAL A 136 -29.73 10.60 -0.22
CA VAL A 136 -29.08 11.18 0.97
C VAL A 136 -27.56 11.18 0.80
N PHE A 137 -26.99 10.03 0.45
CA PHE A 137 -25.54 9.89 0.25
C PHE A 137 -24.99 10.87 -0.80
N ARG A 138 -25.71 11.08 -1.89
CA ARG A 138 -25.31 12.04 -2.93
C ARG A 138 -25.13 13.47 -2.38
N ARG A 139 -25.91 13.85 -1.38
CA ARG A 139 -25.82 15.16 -0.75
C ARG A 139 -24.74 15.23 0.35
N VAL A 140 -24.55 14.14 1.08
CA VAL A 140 -23.66 14.10 2.24
C VAL A 140 -22.22 13.73 1.84
N ALA A 141 -22.01 12.88 0.84
CA ALA A 141 -20.68 12.39 0.44
C ALA A 141 -19.66 13.51 0.16
N PRO A 142 -20.00 14.64 -0.47
CA PRO A 142 -19.04 15.73 -0.66
C PRO A 142 -18.58 16.40 0.64
N LEU A 143 -19.36 16.30 1.72
CA LEU A 143 -19.04 16.88 3.03
C LEU A 143 -18.08 15.98 3.83
N ILE A 144 -18.19 14.66 3.64
CA ILE A 144 -17.38 13.63 4.31
C ILE A 144 -16.33 13.03 3.41
N ALA A 145 -15.94 13.75 2.35
CA ALA A 145 -14.92 13.28 1.42
C ALA A 145 -13.57 13.13 2.15
N PHE A 146 -12.97 11.95 2.06
CA PHE A 146 -11.76 11.56 2.79
C PHE A 146 -10.60 12.54 2.56
N ASP A 147 -10.43 13.02 1.34
CA ASP A 147 -9.38 13.98 0.96
C ASP A 147 -9.48 15.34 1.67
N LYS A 148 -10.67 15.69 2.19
CA LYS A 148 -10.89 16.90 2.98
C LYS A 148 -10.66 16.68 4.47
N MET A 149 -10.82 15.45 4.94
CA MET A 149 -10.74 15.09 6.36
C MET A 149 -9.34 14.59 6.76
N ASP A 150 -8.51 14.16 5.81
CA ASP A 150 -7.18 13.64 6.10
C ASP A 150 -6.18 14.79 6.33
N PRO A 151 -5.60 14.91 7.55
CA PRO A 151 -4.68 15.99 7.91
C PRO A 151 -3.36 15.92 7.12
N GLU A 152 -2.89 14.72 6.77
CA GLU A 152 -1.65 14.53 6.00
C GLU A 152 -1.80 15.08 4.57
N LEU A 153 -2.96 14.87 3.94
CA LEU A 153 -3.27 15.44 2.62
C LEU A 153 -3.43 16.96 2.68
N ALA A 154 -4.03 17.50 3.75
CA ALA A 154 -4.14 18.93 3.96
C ALA A 154 -2.76 19.62 4.06
N ASP A 155 -1.81 19.00 4.78
CA ASP A 155 -0.46 19.52 4.91
C ASP A 155 0.35 19.43 3.61
N ILE A 156 0.16 18.37 2.82
CA ILE A 156 0.80 18.24 1.51
C ILE A 156 0.30 19.32 0.55
N ARG A 157 -1.02 19.58 0.51
CA ARG A 157 -1.59 20.67 -0.31
C ARG A 157 -1.04 22.04 0.06
N LYS A 158 -0.99 22.37 1.36
CA LYS A 158 -0.42 23.63 1.85
C LYS A 158 1.05 23.85 1.46
N ARG A 159 1.81 22.77 1.29
CA ARG A 159 3.21 22.85 0.83
C ARG A 159 3.29 23.06 -0.67
N ALA A 160 2.48 22.33 -1.43
CA ALA A 160 2.41 22.48 -2.89
C ALA A 160 1.94 23.87 -3.36
N ASP A 161 1.13 24.57 -2.55
CA ASP A 161 0.69 25.94 -2.83
C ASP A 161 1.75 27.02 -2.52
N LYS A 162 2.89 26.63 -1.91
CA LYS A 162 3.99 27.57 -1.53
C LYS A 162 5.22 27.47 -2.44
N ASP A 163 5.29 26.41 -3.24
CA ASP A 163 6.34 26.17 -4.24
C ASP A 163 5.86 26.57 -5.65
#